data_d3ddccd45f432b9ac257713abbf8e9f4
#
_entry.id   d3ddccd45f432b9ac257713abbf8e9f4
#
_cell.length_a   1.000
_cell.length_b   1.000
_cell.length_c   1.000
_cell.angle_alpha   90.00
_cell.angle_beta   90.00
_cell.angle_gamma   90.00
#
_symmetry.space_group_name_H-M   'P 1'
#
loop_
_entity.id
_entity.type
_entity.pdbx_description
1 polymer ?
#
loop_
_entity_poly.entity_id
_entity_poly.type
_entity_poly.pdbx_seq_one_letter_code
_entity_poly.pdbx_strand_id
1 'polypeptide(L)'
;MSLSITYKHEDTQGMVSVSGEVDVSCADELRSKLQEALSDNIKQLIIDIEHMSYIDSTGIGVLVGMAHQATTCGVNTQVIHPQRNVLRILSMLGVCEELGISQS
;
A
#
# COMPACT_ATOMS: atom_id res chain seq x y z
N MET A 1 -0.03 -8.28 -18.44
CA MET A 1 -0.75 -7.53 -17.43
C MET A 1 0.12 -6.46 -16.89
N SER A 2 -0.39 -5.31 -16.84
CA SER A 2 0.44 -4.19 -16.43
C SER A 2 0.09 -3.74 -15.03
N LEU A 3 1.11 -3.57 -14.22
CA LEU A 3 1.02 -2.90 -12.95
C LEU A 3 1.35 -1.44 -13.19
N SER A 4 0.56 -0.55 -12.64
CA SER A 4 0.83 0.88 -12.74
C SER A 4 0.86 1.46 -11.34
N ILE A 5 1.96 2.12 -11.01
CA ILE A 5 2.14 2.75 -9.70
C ILE A 5 2.48 4.20 -9.93
N THR A 6 1.70 5.10 -9.36
CA THR A 6 1.97 6.53 -9.44
C THR A 6 2.15 7.08 -8.04
N TYR A 7 2.98 8.12 -7.92
CA TYR A 7 3.30 8.72 -6.64
C TYR A 7 3.12 10.22 -6.73
N LYS A 8 2.50 10.79 -5.71
CA LYS A 8 2.25 12.22 -5.59
C LYS A 8 2.67 12.67 -4.22
N HIS A 9 3.42 13.75 -4.15
CA HIS A 9 3.87 14.30 -2.88
C HIS A 9 3.27 15.70 -2.72
N GLU A 10 2.54 15.91 -1.64
CA GLU A 10 1.87 17.18 -1.39
C GLU A 10 2.01 17.51 0.09
N ASP A 11 2.73 18.59 0.42
CA ASP A 11 3.02 18.96 1.80
C ASP A 11 3.70 17.82 2.54
N THR A 12 3.08 17.32 3.61
CA THR A 12 3.63 16.23 4.40
C THR A 12 2.96 14.89 4.06
N GLN A 13 2.22 14.85 2.96
CA GLN A 13 1.47 13.65 2.58
C GLN A 13 2.02 13.07 1.29
N GLY A 14 2.30 11.78 1.30
CA GLY A 14 2.65 11.05 0.10
C GLY A 14 1.49 10.14 -0.29
N MET A 15 1.09 10.15 -1.57
CA MET A 15 0.02 9.31 -2.06
C MET A 15 0.55 8.41 -3.16
N VAL A 16 0.41 7.11 -2.96
CA VAL A 16 0.82 6.10 -3.94
C VAL A 16 -0.45 5.40 -4.43
N SER A 17 -0.68 5.45 -5.74
CA SER A 17 -1.83 4.77 -6.34
C SER A 17 -1.32 3.53 -7.07
N VAL A 18 -1.94 2.39 -6.80
CA VAL A 18 -1.53 1.10 -7.36
C VAL A 18 -2.70 0.53 -8.15
N SER A 19 -2.45 0.25 -9.43
CA SER A 19 -3.47 -0.30 -10.34
C SER A 19 -2.99 -1.63 -10.89
N GLY A 20 -3.93 -2.56 -11.07
CA GLY A 20 -3.65 -3.83 -11.71
C GLY A 20 -3.51 -4.96 -10.70
N GLU A 21 -2.76 -5.97 -11.07
CA GLU A 21 -2.58 -7.17 -10.26
C GLU A 21 -1.20 -7.13 -9.62
N VAL A 22 -1.16 -7.35 -8.31
CA VAL A 22 0.09 -7.34 -7.55
C VAL A 22 0.42 -8.77 -7.17
N ASP A 23 1.48 -9.31 -7.76
CA ASP A 23 1.93 -10.65 -7.47
C ASP A 23 3.44 -10.65 -7.27
N VAL A 24 4.02 -11.86 -7.18
CA VAL A 24 5.44 -11.99 -6.88
C VAL A 24 6.32 -11.32 -7.93
N SER A 25 5.85 -11.26 -9.19
CA SER A 25 6.67 -10.71 -10.27
C SER A 25 6.83 -9.19 -10.18
N CYS A 26 5.95 -8.50 -9.46
CA CYS A 26 6.00 -7.05 -9.37
C CYS A 26 6.15 -6.54 -7.93
N ALA A 27 6.37 -7.45 -6.98
CA ALA A 27 6.48 -7.06 -5.57
C ALA A 27 7.67 -6.13 -5.34
N ASP A 28 8.77 -6.35 -6.04
CA ASP A 28 9.94 -5.49 -5.86
C ASP A 28 9.70 -4.09 -6.38
N GLU A 29 8.95 -3.95 -7.47
CA GLU A 29 8.59 -2.64 -7.99
C GLU A 29 7.72 -1.88 -6.99
N LEU A 30 6.75 -2.57 -6.41
CA LEU A 30 5.89 -1.96 -5.41
C LEU A 30 6.69 -1.53 -4.19
N ARG A 31 7.58 -2.39 -3.70
CA ARG A 31 8.43 -2.05 -2.55
C ARG A 31 9.29 -0.82 -2.84
N SER A 32 9.87 -0.79 -4.03
CA SER A 32 10.75 0.29 -4.42
C SER A 32 10.01 1.63 -4.44
N LYS A 33 8.81 1.64 -4.98
CA LYS A 33 8.01 2.87 -5.05
C LYS A 33 7.59 3.34 -3.66
N LEU A 34 7.22 2.41 -2.78
CA LEU A 34 6.85 2.78 -1.42
C LEU A 34 8.05 3.30 -0.63
N GLN A 35 9.24 2.71 -0.85
CA GLN A 35 10.44 3.20 -0.21
C GLN A 35 10.80 4.59 -0.71
N GLU A 36 10.59 4.84 -1.99
CA GLU A 36 10.81 6.18 -2.55
C GLU A 36 9.91 7.20 -1.87
N ALA A 37 8.64 6.85 -1.67
CA ALA A 37 7.71 7.74 -0.98
C ALA A 37 8.14 8.01 0.46
N LEU A 38 8.60 6.97 1.16
CA LEU A 38 9.03 7.12 2.55
C LEU A 38 10.32 7.94 2.69
N SER A 39 11.12 8.03 1.61
CA SER A 39 12.34 8.82 1.65
C SER A 39 12.07 10.31 1.52
N ASP A 40 10.88 10.70 1.09
CA ASP A 40 10.47 12.09 1.09
C ASP A 40 10.06 12.47 2.51
N ASN A 41 10.08 13.74 2.80
CA ASN A 41 9.81 14.21 4.15
C ASN A 41 8.30 14.25 4.41
N ILE A 42 7.68 13.07 4.51
CA ILE A 42 6.23 12.96 4.70
C ILE A 42 5.92 12.50 6.12
N LYS A 43 4.70 12.79 6.56
CA LYS A 43 4.18 12.33 7.84
C LYS A 43 3.03 11.36 7.66
N GLN A 44 2.44 11.31 6.46
CA GLN A 44 1.35 10.41 6.17
C GLN A 44 1.57 9.79 4.80
N LEU A 45 1.42 8.47 4.72
CA LEU A 45 1.51 7.73 3.47
C LEU A 45 0.13 7.15 3.18
N ILE A 46 -0.46 7.58 2.07
CA ILE A 46 -1.75 7.06 1.64
C ILE A 46 -1.51 6.16 0.44
N ILE A 47 -1.98 4.93 0.54
CA ILE A 47 -1.86 3.95 -0.55
C ILE A 47 -3.26 3.69 -1.08
N ASP A 48 -3.53 4.18 -2.28
CA ASP A 48 -4.83 4.06 -2.91
C ASP A 48 -4.84 2.82 -3.80
N ILE A 49 -5.68 1.87 -3.45
CA ILE A 49 -5.76 0.60 -4.17
C ILE A 49 -7.11 0.42 -4.86
N GLU A 50 -7.74 1.54 -5.22
CA GLU A 50 -9.05 1.49 -5.87
C GLU A 50 -9.03 0.66 -7.14
N HIS A 51 -7.94 0.70 -7.89
CA HIS A 51 -7.83 -0.01 -9.16
C HIS A 51 -6.95 -1.25 -9.07
N MET A 52 -6.64 -1.69 -7.85
CA MET A 52 -5.93 -2.95 -7.65
C MET A 52 -6.94 -4.08 -7.67
N SER A 53 -6.85 -4.94 -8.69
CA SER A 53 -7.84 -6.01 -8.88
C SER A 53 -7.44 -7.31 -8.19
N TYR A 54 -6.17 -7.45 -7.80
CA TYR A 54 -5.68 -8.70 -7.21
C TYR A 54 -4.40 -8.42 -6.42
N ILE A 55 -4.24 -9.14 -5.32
CA ILE A 55 -2.98 -9.11 -4.56
C ILE A 55 -2.76 -10.49 -3.96
N ASP A 56 -1.53 -11.00 -4.04
CA ASP A 56 -1.19 -12.27 -3.42
C ASP A 56 -0.44 -12.05 -2.12
N SER A 57 -0.04 -13.15 -1.49
CA SER A 57 0.60 -13.07 -0.17
C SER A 57 1.92 -12.31 -0.22
N THR A 58 2.65 -12.39 -1.34
CA THR A 58 3.90 -11.64 -1.47
C THR A 58 3.63 -10.14 -1.50
N GLY A 59 2.62 -9.72 -2.27
CA GLY A 59 2.24 -8.31 -2.32
C GLY A 59 1.74 -7.80 -0.98
N ILE A 60 0.94 -8.63 -0.29
CA ILE A 60 0.44 -8.27 1.03
C ILE A 60 1.61 -8.08 1.99
N GLY A 61 2.61 -8.98 1.91
CA GLY A 61 3.80 -8.84 2.74
C GLY A 61 4.55 -7.55 2.50
N VAL A 62 4.60 -7.09 1.23
CA VAL A 62 5.22 -5.81 0.92
C VAL A 62 4.44 -4.67 1.58
N LEU A 63 3.12 -4.67 1.47
CA LEU A 63 2.33 -3.61 2.08
C LEU A 63 2.50 -3.57 3.59
N VAL A 64 2.42 -4.72 4.24
CA VAL A 64 2.55 -4.80 5.69
C VAL A 64 3.95 -4.39 6.13
N GLY A 65 4.98 -4.87 5.42
CA GLY A 65 6.35 -4.51 5.76
C GLY A 65 6.61 -3.03 5.62
N MET A 66 6.05 -2.43 4.56
CA MET A 66 6.22 -0.99 4.35
C MET A 66 5.46 -0.18 5.39
N ALA A 67 4.29 -0.66 5.82
CA ALA A 67 3.54 0.01 6.88
C ALA A 67 4.32 -0.01 8.19
N HIS A 68 4.97 -1.13 8.50
CA HIS A 68 5.81 -1.21 9.70
C HIS A 68 7.00 -0.27 9.59
N GLN A 69 7.65 -0.22 8.42
CA GLN A 69 8.78 0.67 8.22
C GLN A 69 8.34 2.13 8.34
N ALA A 70 7.17 2.46 7.83
CA ALA A 70 6.62 3.80 7.94
C ALA A 70 6.44 4.19 9.40
N THR A 71 5.88 3.30 10.20
CA THR A 71 5.69 3.54 11.63
C THR A 71 7.02 3.83 12.31
N THR A 72 8.05 3.05 11.97
CA THR A 72 9.38 3.25 12.54
C THR A 72 9.93 4.64 12.19
N CYS A 73 9.56 5.16 11.02
CA CYS A 73 10.00 6.48 10.57
C CYS A 73 9.08 7.61 11.04
N GLY A 74 8.08 7.29 11.84
CA GLY A 74 7.13 8.30 12.29
C GLY A 74 6.08 8.67 11.25
N VAL A 75 5.86 7.80 10.27
CA VAL A 75 4.90 8.04 9.20
C VAL A 75 3.66 7.18 9.43
N ASN A 76 2.50 7.77 9.33
CA ASN A 76 1.24 7.06 9.47
C ASN A 76 0.80 6.53 8.09
N THR A 77 0.46 5.24 8.02
CA THR A 77 0.05 4.61 6.78
C THR A 77 -1.46 4.41 6.76
N GLN A 78 -2.06 4.69 5.61
CA GLN A 78 -3.48 4.45 5.40
C GLN A 78 -3.69 3.90 4.00
N VAL A 79 -4.23 2.69 3.92
CA VAL A 79 -4.62 2.07 2.64
C VAL A 79 -6.10 2.37 2.43
N ILE A 80 -6.43 2.90 1.26
CA ILE A 80 -7.79 3.35 0.99
C ILE A 80 -8.36 2.70 -0.26
N HIS A 81 -9.67 2.60 -0.31
CA HIS A 81 -10.48 2.15 -1.45
C HIS A 81 -10.18 0.71 -1.90
N PRO A 82 -10.07 -0.26 -0.97
CA PRO A 82 -9.86 -1.64 -1.41
C PRO A 82 -11.11 -2.18 -2.11
N GLN A 83 -10.91 -2.89 -3.21
CA GLN A 83 -12.01 -3.61 -3.84
C GLN A 83 -12.45 -4.73 -2.91
N ARG A 84 -13.69 -5.19 -3.09
CA ARG A 84 -14.29 -6.15 -2.17
C ARG A 84 -13.48 -7.43 -2.03
N ASN A 85 -12.98 -7.98 -3.15
CA ASN A 85 -12.20 -9.20 -3.10
C ASN A 85 -10.87 -9.01 -2.39
N VAL A 86 -10.24 -7.85 -2.59
CA VAL A 86 -8.98 -7.53 -1.94
C VAL A 86 -9.21 -7.32 -0.45
N LEU A 87 -10.25 -6.57 -0.09
CA LEU A 87 -10.57 -6.34 1.32
C LEU A 87 -10.84 -7.64 2.04
N ARG A 88 -11.53 -8.58 1.37
CA ARG A 88 -11.83 -9.86 1.98
C ARG A 88 -10.55 -10.61 2.35
N ILE A 89 -9.56 -10.62 1.43
CA ILE A 89 -8.31 -11.32 1.69
C ILE A 89 -7.56 -10.64 2.83
N LEU A 90 -7.50 -9.31 2.83
CA LEU A 90 -6.81 -8.58 3.88
C LEU A 90 -7.47 -8.79 5.23
N SER A 91 -8.80 -8.84 5.23
CA SER A 91 -9.55 -9.09 6.47
C SER A 91 -9.30 -10.49 7.01
N MET A 92 -9.28 -11.48 6.11
CA MET A 92 -9.07 -12.87 6.51
C MET A 92 -7.66 -13.07 7.09
N LEU A 93 -6.69 -12.31 6.62
CA LEU A 93 -5.33 -12.40 7.13
C LEU A 93 -5.10 -11.50 8.34
N GLY A 94 -6.10 -10.70 8.72
CA GLY A 94 -6.02 -9.89 9.93
C GLY A 94 -5.06 -8.73 9.84
N VAL A 95 -4.82 -8.18 8.64
CA VAL A 95 -3.84 -7.12 8.46
C VAL A 95 -4.47 -5.74 8.23
N CYS A 96 -5.79 -5.64 8.28
CA CYS A 96 -6.45 -4.36 7.97
C CYS A 96 -6.04 -3.25 8.94
N GLU A 97 -5.90 -3.57 10.21
CA GLU A 97 -5.51 -2.56 11.19
C GLU A 97 -4.11 -2.04 10.91
N GLU A 98 -3.19 -2.93 10.61
CA GLU A 98 -1.81 -2.54 10.32
C GLU A 98 -1.72 -1.66 9.09
N LEU A 99 -2.62 -1.87 8.13
CA LEU A 99 -2.65 -1.10 6.89
C LEU A 99 -3.50 0.14 6.99
N GLY A 100 -4.09 0.40 8.15
CA GLY A 100 -4.93 1.58 8.34
C GLY A 100 -6.21 1.55 7.53
N ILE A 101 -6.74 0.36 7.25
CA ILE A 101 -7.98 0.21 6.52
C ILE A 101 -9.14 0.27 7.50
N SER A 102 -10.07 1.19 7.23
CA SER A 102 -11.27 1.30 8.05
C SER A 102 -12.27 0.24 7.62
N GLN A 103 -12.78 -0.50 8.60
CA GLN A 103 -13.81 -1.51 8.37
C GLN A 103 -15.07 -1.08 9.10
N SER A 104 -15.85 -0.30 8.44
CA SER A 104 -17.12 0.12 9.03
C SER A 104 -18.28 -0.57 8.34
#